data_94218bb78d2220b5b186ab178b18c899
#
_entry.id   94218bb78d2220b5b186ab178b18c899
#
_cell.length_a   1.000
_cell.length_b   1.000
_cell.length_c   1.000
_cell.angle_alpha   90.00
_cell.angle_beta   90.00
_cell.angle_gamma   90.00
#
_symmetry.space_group_name_H-M   'P 1'
#
loop_
_entity.id
_entity.type
_entity.pdbx_description
1 polymer ?
#
loop_
_entity_poly.entity_id
_entity_poly.type
_entity_poly.pdbx_seq_one_letter_code
_entity_poly.pdbx_strand_id
1 'polypeptide(L)'
;MKVLAVTNQKGGVGKTTLAFHLAIALSESEYKVLAIDMDPQGNLTYTFQNEVPENAHTFQLFEGKNIEPHTVTVNDTAQLDLLGSDIRLSRFETDTRFENFFRLKKYLHGKDYDYVIVDTPPSLGLFTANSLVAASHVVVPMDLSVYASLGLQDLLETIEKIGEYANTKPEIVGIVIMGQLGRTTMGQTVATSLKEQYGDLIIGEVPHSIKVREAVALGKPIWTHVPGHKVAKQFRSIVEEIIGRMK
;
A
#
# COMPACT_ATOMS: atom_id res chain seq x y z
N MET A 1 8.53 -5.22 -14.42
CA MET A 1 7.85 -4.32 -13.46
C MET A 1 6.71 -5.06 -12.77
N LYS A 2 6.69 -5.08 -11.45
CA LYS A 2 5.61 -5.63 -10.62
C LYS A 2 4.93 -4.48 -9.88
N VAL A 3 3.60 -4.40 -9.95
CA VAL A 3 2.80 -3.33 -9.34
C VAL A 3 2.02 -3.92 -8.18
N LEU A 4 2.30 -3.49 -6.95
CA LEU A 4 1.65 -3.93 -5.73
C LEU A 4 0.72 -2.83 -5.20
N ALA A 5 -0.57 -3.09 -5.17
CA ALA A 5 -1.54 -2.23 -4.50
C ALA A 5 -1.68 -2.64 -3.01
N VAL A 6 -1.52 -1.69 -2.12
CA VAL A 6 -1.77 -1.85 -0.69
C VAL A 6 -3.16 -1.30 -0.39
N THR A 7 -4.15 -2.17 -0.19
CA THR A 7 -5.55 -1.76 -0.18
C THR A 7 -6.37 -2.35 0.95
N ASN A 8 -7.26 -1.56 1.50
CA ASN A 8 -8.37 -1.93 2.38
C ASN A 8 -9.35 -0.76 2.47
N GLN A 9 -10.65 -1.04 2.51
CA GLN A 9 -11.72 -0.04 2.66
C GLN A 9 -11.68 0.68 4.01
N LYS A 10 -11.15 0.02 5.04
CA LYS A 10 -11.09 0.56 6.39
C LYS A 10 -9.95 1.55 6.55
N GLY A 11 -10.26 2.71 7.14
CA GLY A 11 -9.26 3.70 7.55
C GLY A 11 -8.44 3.22 8.76
N GLY A 12 -7.17 3.63 8.84
CA GLY A 12 -6.32 3.39 10.01
C GLY A 12 -5.78 1.96 10.18
N VAL A 13 -5.98 1.06 9.22
CA VAL A 13 -5.47 -0.32 9.27
C VAL A 13 -3.99 -0.46 8.87
N GLY A 14 -3.30 0.64 8.61
CA GLY A 14 -1.86 0.62 8.34
C GLY A 14 -1.48 0.45 6.86
N LYS A 15 -2.34 0.81 5.91
CA LYS A 15 -2.01 0.80 4.46
C LYS A 15 -0.73 1.58 4.17
N THR A 16 -0.74 2.87 4.47
CA THR A 16 0.40 3.77 4.28
C THR A 16 1.66 3.27 5.00
N THR A 17 1.50 2.79 6.25
CA THR A 17 2.62 2.24 7.01
C THR A 17 3.25 1.05 6.31
N LEU A 18 2.44 0.12 5.77
CA LEU A 18 2.93 -1.05 5.05
C LEU A 18 3.55 -0.65 3.70
N ALA A 19 2.88 0.23 2.93
CA ALA A 19 3.38 0.74 1.65
C ALA A 19 4.76 1.41 1.80
N PHE A 20 4.91 2.28 2.81
CA PHE A 20 6.16 2.94 3.14
C PHE A 20 7.29 1.95 3.41
N HIS A 21 7.07 0.96 4.28
CA HIS A 21 8.09 -0.01 4.63
C HIS A 21 8.44 -0.95 3.46
N LEU A 22 7.47 -1.32 2.62
CA LEU A 22 7.70 -2.11 1.41
C LEU A 22 8.57 -1.36 0.39
N ALA A 23 8.24 -0.09 0.12
CA ALA A 23 9.00 0.73 -0.80
C ALA A 23 10.46 0.88 -0.36
N ILE A 24 10.69 1.14 0.93
CA ILE A 24 12.05 1.25 1.49
C ILE A 24 12.80 -0.08 1.41
N ALA A 25 12.19 -1.20 1.82
CA ALA A 25 12.87 -2.49 1.81
C ALA A 25 13.30 -2.94 0.41
N LEU A 26 12.49 -2.63 -0.60
CA LEU A 26 12.82 -2.88 -2.00
C LEU A 26 13.96 -1.98 -2.47
N SER A 27 13.93 -0.69 -2.12
CA SER A 27 14.99 0.26 -2.44
C SER A 27 16.31 -0.11 -1.75
N GLU A 28 16.29 -0.54 -0.47
CA GLU A 28 17.47 -1.07 0.24
C GLU A 28 18.05 -2.34 -0.41
N SER A 29 17.25 -3.04 -1.21
CA SER A 29 17.64 -4.22 -1.98
C SER A 29 18.07 -3.88 -3.43
N GLU A 30 18.36 -2.61 -3.69
CA GLU A 30 18.87 -2.06 -4.96
C GLU A 30 17.91 -2.19 -6.16
N TYR A 31 16.61 -2.43 -5.91
CA TYR A 31 15.61 -2.38 -6.97
C TYR A 31 15.23 -0.94 -7.34
N LYS A 32 14.90 -0.73 -8.61
CA LYS A 32 14.28 0.52 -9.06
C LYS A 32 12.81 0.56 -8.60
N VAL A 33 12.52 1.42 -7.63
CA VAL A 33 11.22 1.47 -6.96
C VAL A 33 10.52 2.79 -7.23
N LEU A 34 9.24 2.71 -7.58
CA LEU A 34 8.33 3.86 -7.59
C LEU A 34 7.26 3.67 -6.50
N ALA A 35 7.21 4.60 -5.56
CA ALA A 35 6.11 4.73 -4.61
C ALA A 35 5.06 5.70 -5.15
N ILE A 36 3.78 5.34 -5.07
CA ILE A 36 2.68 6.15 -5.56
C ILE A 36 1.65 6.33 -4.45
N ASP A 37 1.38 7.57 -4.11
CA ASP A 37 0.32 7.95 -3.17
C ASP A 37 -0.96 8.26 -3.96
N MET A 38 -2.00 7.44 -3.78
CA MET A 38 -3.32 7.61 -4.40
C MET A 38 -4.38 8.05 -3.38
N ASP A 39 -3.97 8.39 -2.16
CA ASP A 39 -4.87 8.94 -1.15
C ASP A 39 -4.84 10.48 -1.20
N PRO A 40 -5.98 11.17 -1.37
CA PRO A 40 -6.05 12.64 -1.27
C PRO A 40 -5.53 13.21 0.06
N GLN A 41 -5.42 12.39 1.11
CA GLN A 41 -4.83 12.81 2.38
C GLN A 41 -3.31 12.95 2.31
N GLY A 42 -2.62 12.38 1.32
CA GLY A 42 -1.20 12.51 1.10
C GLY A 42 -0.33 11.88 2.20
N ASN A 43 -0.83 10.88 2.92
CA ASN A 43 -0.14 10.33 4.09
C ASN A 43 1.20 9.67 3.74
N LEU A 44 1.30 8.97 2.61
CA LEU A 44 2.56 8.38 2.16
C LEU A 44 3.56 9.48 1.78
N THR A 45 3.08 10.52 1.11
CA THR A 45 3.87 11.69 0.71
C THR A 45 4.49 12.37 1.93
N TYR A 46 3.67 12.67 2.96
CA TYR A 46 4.15 13.26 4.22
C TYR A 46 5.10 12.34 4.98
N THR A 47 4.88 11.02 4.92
CA THR A 47 5.76 10.05 5.60
C THR A 47 7.17 10.08 5.02
N PHE A 48 7.34 10.30 3.72
CA PHE A 48 8.66 10.50 3.11
C PHE A 48 9.26 11.88 3.42
N GLN A 49 8.54 12.77 4.11
CA GLN A 49 8.97 14.12 4.53
C GLN A 49 9.52 14.97 3.38
N ASN A 50 8.94 14.84 2.20
CA ASN A 50 9.41 15.52 1.02
C ASN A 50 8.42 16.59 0.56
N GLU A 51 8.97 17.73 0.16
CA GLU A 51 8.28 18.67 -0.70
C GLU A 51 8.30 18.10 -2.12
N VAL A 52 7.17 17.56 -2.54
CA VAL A 52 7.03 16.98 -3.88
C VAL A 52 6.79 18.11 -4.88
N PRO A 53 7.59 18.22 -5.96
CA PRO A 53 7.38 19.21 -7.00
C PRO A 53 5.99 19.13 -7.62
N GLU A 54 5.47 20.25 -8.10
CA GLU A 54 4.11 20.36 -8.65
C GLU A 54 3.83 19.29 -9.73
N ASN A 55 4.79 19.03 -10.60
CA ASN A 55 4.68 18.04 -11.68
C ASN A 55 4.83 16.58 -11.24
N ALA A 56 5.00 16.31 -9.95
CA ALA A 56 5.13 14.96 -9.39
C ALA A 56 3.93 14.56 -8.52
N HIS A 57 2.76 15.21 -8.71
CA HIS A 57 1.54 14.91 -7.96
C HIS A 57 0.55 14.08 -8.78
N THR A 58 -0.02 13.07 -8.15
CA THR A 58 -0.96 12.10 -8.77
C THR A 58 -2.22 12.74 -9.33
N PHE A 59 -2.71 13.88 -8.78
CA PHE A 59 -3.88 14.56 -9.34
C PHE A 59 -3.67 14.98 -10.80
N GLN A 60 -2.44 15.24 -11.22
CA GLN A 60 -2.11 15.61 -12.59
C GLN A 60 -2.29 14.47 -13.62
N LEU A 61 -2.25 13.20 -13.15
CA LEU A 61 -2.64 12.06 -13.99
C LEU A 61 -4.08 12.21 -14.49
N PHE A 62 -4.98 12.67 -13.62
CA PHE A 62 -6.39 12.87 -13.92
C PHE A 62 -6.65 14.14 -14.74
N GLU A 63 -5.75 15.11 -14.66
CA GLU A 63 -5.74 16.26 -15.58
C GLU A 63 -5.20 15.89 -16.98
N GLY A 64 -4.66 14.70 -17.16
CA GLY A 64 -4.07 14.25 -18.43
C GLY A 64 -2.73 14.92 -18.75
N LYS A 65 -2.04 15.45 -17.72
CA LYS A 65 -0.73 16.06 -17.85
C LYS A 65 0.37 15.01 -17.86
N ASN A 66 1.51 15.37 -18.42
CA ASN A 66 2.74 14.59 -18.24
C ASN A 66 3.29 14.85 -16.85
N ILE A 67 3.60 13.77 -16.11
CA ILE A 67 4.14 13.84 -14.76
C ILE A 67 5.46 13.09 -14.67
N GLU A 68 6.36 13.63 -13.86
CA GLU A 68 7.66 13.02 -13.59
C GLU A 68 7.77 12.79 -12.07
N PRO A 69 8.15 11.60 -11.64
CA PRO A 69 8.30 11.31 -10.23
C PRO A 69 9.47 12.07 -9.62
N HIS A 70 9.40 12.31 -8.32
CA HIS A 70 10.43 12.95 -7.55
C HIS A 70 11.31 11.92 -6.85
N THR A 71 12.62 11.98 -7.04
CA THR A 71 13.54 11.05 -6.38
C THR A 71 13.72 11.42 -4.91
N VAL A 72 13.48 10.46 -4.04
CA VAL A 72 13.59 10.57 -2.59
C VAL A 72 14.78 9.77 -2.10
N THR A 73 15.63 10.38 -1.29
CA THR A 73 16.69 9.69 -0.56
C THR A 73 16.11 9.14 0.75
N VAL A 74 16.16 7.82 0.91
CA VAL A 74 15.54 7.13 2.05
C VAL A 74 16.53 6.93 3.19
N ASN A 75 17.74 6.52 2.85
CA ASN A 75 18.88 6.37 3.75
C ASN A 75 20.08 6.93 3.00
N ASP A 76 21.25 6.98 3.62
CA ASP A 76 22.46 7.52 3.00
C ASP A 76 22.81 6.93 1.61
N THR A 77 22.27 5.77 1.27
CA THR A 77 22.57 5.02 0.05
C THR A 77 21.36 4.60 -0.79
N ALA A 78 20.15 4.50 -0.21
CA ALA A 78 18.97 4.02 -0.90
C ALA A 78 18.11 5.18 -1.42
N GLN A 79 17.68 5.09 -2.68
CA GLN A 79 16.81 6.07 -3.33
C GLN A 79 15.63 5.37 -3.96
N LEU A 80 14.48 6.03 -3.96
CA LEU A 80 13.30 5.62 -4.70
C LEU A 80 12.64 6.84 -5.33
N ASP A 81 11.80 6.59 -6.32
CA ASP A 81 10.98 7.63 -6.92
C ASP A 81 9.60 7.69 -6.26
N LEU A 82 9.05 8.89 -6.12
CA LEU A 82 7.75 9.16 -5.49
C LEU A 82 6.85 9.98 -6.41
N LEU A 83 5.64 9.49 -6.62
CA LEU A 83 4.51 10.31 -7.03
C LEU A 83 3.69 10.65 -5.79
N GLY A 84 3.73 11.91 -5.40
CA GLY A 84 3.02 12.37 -4.22
C GLY A 84 1.53 12.62 -4.46
N SER A 85 0.79 12.81 -3.38
CA SER A 85 -0.61 13.19 -3.40
C SER A 85 -0.89 14.36 -2.47
N ASP A 86 -1.98 15.05 -2.73
CA ASP A 86 -2.54 16.06 -1.86
C ASP A 86 -4.05 16.20 -2.09
N ILE A 87 -4.68 17.09 -1.33
CA ILE A 87 -6.13 17.29 -1.34
C ILE A 87 -6.71 17.62 -2.73
N ARG A 88 -5.90 18.11 -3.68
CA ARG A 88 -6.35 18.42 -5.05
C ARG A 88 -6.79 17.18 -5.81
N LEU A 89 -6.28 16.00 -5.43
CA LEU A 89 -6.72 14.73 -6.01
C LEU A 89 -8.22 14.48 -5.76
N SER A 90 -8.79 14.94 -4.64
CA SER A 90 -10.20 14.75 -4.29
C SER A 90 -11.18 15.34 -5.32
N ARG A 91 -10.74 16.31 -6.13
CA ARG A 91 -11.57 16.89 -7.21
C ARG A 91 -12.06 15.88 -8.23
N PHE A 92 -11.37 14.76 -8.36
CA PHE A 92 -11.67 13.69 -9.31
C PHE A 92 -12.45 12.52 -8.70
N GLU A 93 -12.73 12.54 -7.39
CA GLU A 93 -13.34 11.42 -6.67
C GLU A 93 -14.71 11.00 -7.27
N THR A 94 -15.47 11.96 -7.78
CA THR A 94 -16.77 11.75 -8.42
C THR A 94 -16.70 11.69 -9.96
N ASP A 95 -15.52 11.70 -10.54
CA ASP A 95 -15.35 11.67 -11.99
C ASP A 95 -15.45 10.23 -12.52
N THR A 96 -16.63 9.88 -13.02
CA THR A 96 -16.97 8.53 -13.50
C THR A 96 -16.62 8.27 -14.96
N ARG A 97 -15.90 9.15 -15.64
CA ARG A 97 -15.45 8.93 -17.01
C ARG A 97 -14.58 7.67 -17.09
N PHE A 98 -14.92 6.80 -18.03
CA PHE A 98 -14.30 5.48 -18.18
C PHE A 98 -12.76 5.53 -18.29
N GLU A 99 -12.24 6.50 -19.03
CA GLU A 99 -10.79 6.67 -19.20
C GLU A 99 -10.05 6.91 -17.87
N ASN A 100 -10.73 7.50 -16.88
CA ASN A 100 -10.13 7.81 -15.60
C ASN A 100 -9.78 6.57 -14.77
N PHE A 101 -10.44 5.44 -15.00
CA PHE A 101 -10.11 4.18 -14.36
C PHE A 101 -8.79 3.56 -14.83
N PHE A 102 -8.24 4.03 -15.94
CA PHE A 102 -7.02 3.50 -16.56
C PHE A 102 -5.82 4.46 -16.53
N ARG A 103 -5.95 5.63 -15.86
CA ARG A 103 -4.89 6.65 -15.83
C ARG A 103 -3.57 6.13 -15.31
N LEU A 104 -3.59 5.41 -14.19
CA LEU A 104 -2.36 4.85 -13.61
C LEU A 104 -1.76 3.77 -14.49
N LYS A 105 -2.57 2.82 -14.99
CA LYS A 105 -2.10 1.76 -15.90
C LYS A 105 -1.45 2.35 -17.15
N LYS A 106 -2.07 3.39 -17.73
CA LYS A 106 -1.53 4.10 -18.89
C LYS A 106 -0.20 4.80 -18.57
N TYR A 107 -0.12 5.46 -17.42
CA TYR A 107 1.11 6.13 -16.98
C TYR A 107 2.26 5.15 -16.79
N LEU A 108 2.02 3.99 -16.20
CA LEU A 108 3.03 2.99 -15.93
C LEU A 108 3.51 2.24 -17.18
N HIS A 109 2.74 2.31 -18.26
CA HIS A 109 3.13 1.64 -19.51
C HIS A 109 4.45 2.21 -20.06
N GLY A 110 5.45 1.33 -20.24
CA GLY A 110 6.76 1.69 -20.74
C GLY A 110 7.71 2.33 -19.72
N LYS A 111 7.33 2.45 -18.45
CA LYS A 111 8.24 2.88 -17.38
C LYS A 111 9.20 1.76 -16.97
N ASP A 112 10.44 2.12 -16.62
CA ASP A 112 11.53 1.22 -16.27
C ASP A 112 11.71 1.12 -14.75
N TYR A 113 10.75 0.47 -14.07
CA TYR A 113 10.82 0.13 -12.64
C TYR A 113 10.79 -1.39 -12.46
N ASP A 114 11.47 -1.89 -11.43
CA ASP A 114 11.33 -3.28 -11.00
C ASP A 114 10.03 -3.46 -10.23
N TYR A 115 9.76 -2.53 -9.29
CA TYR A 115 8.59 -2.53 -8.44
C TYR A 115 7.91 -1.16 -8.37
N VAL A 116 6.58 -1.20 -8.30
CA VAL A 116 5.73 -0.04 -8.03
C VAL A 116 4.86 -0.36 -6.83
N ILE A 117 4.91 0.46 -5.79
CA ILE A 117 4.10 0.32 -4.57
C ILE A 117 3.05 1.42 -4.57
N VAL A 118 1.78 1.04 -4.55
CA VAL A 118 0.66 1.98 -4.60
C VAL A 118 -0.08 1.97 -3.26
N ASP A 119 -0.06 3.10 -2.55
CA ASP A 119 -0.89 3.34 -1.36
C ASP A 119 -2.26 3.83 -1.77
N THR A 120 -3.34 3.21 -1.26
CA THR A 120 -4.71 3.53 -1.66
C THR A 120 -5.50 4.22 -0.54
N PRO A 121 -6.51 5.06 -0.87
CA PRO A 121 -7.40 5.65 0.12
C PRO A 121 -8.29 4.59 0.80
N PRO A 122 -8.94 4.94 1.94
CA PRO A 122 -9.87 4.06 2.66
C PRO A 122 -11.26 4.03 2.00
N SER A 123 -11.31 3.80 0.69
CA SER A 123 -12.56 3.73 -0.09
C SER A 123 -12.38 2.80 -1.27
N LEU A 124 -13.46 2.30 -1.85
CA LEU A 124 -13.45 1.56 -3.14
C LEU A 124 -13.83 2.46 -4.32
N GLY A 125 -13.53 3.75 -4.21
CA GLY A 125 -13.78 4.74 -5.28
C GLY A 125 -12.78 4.66 -6.43
N LEU A 126 -12.78 5.73 -7.25
CA LEU A 126 -11.98 5.83 -8.46
C LEU A 126 -10.49 5.53 -8.26
N PHE A 127 -9.88 6.03 -7.19
CA PHE A 127 -8.43 5.91 -6.97
C PHE A 127 -8.02 4.48 -6.60
N THR A 128 -8.82 3.79 -5.78
CA THR A 128 -8.61 2.37 -5.47
C THR A 128 -8.84 1.52 -6.72
N ALA A 129 -9.90 1.76 -7.49
CA ALA A 129 -10.14 1.05 -8.74
C ALA A 129 -8.99 1.26 -9.74
N ASN A 130 -8.49 2.50 -9.88
CA ASN A 130 -7.31 2.83 -10.71
C ASN A 130 -6.08 2.02 -10.31
N SER A 131 -5.84 1.95 -9.00
CA SER A 131 -4.72 1.20 -8.41
C SER A 131 -4.84 -0.30 -8.71
N LEU A 132 -6.03 -0.88 -8.54
CA LEU A 132 -6.31 -2.30 -8.80
C LEU A 132 -6.24 -2.65 -10.31
N VAL A 133 -6.70 -1.75 -11.19
CA VAL A 133 -6.58 -1.89 -12.65
C VAL A 133 -5.12 -1.92 -13.11
N ALA A 134 -4.25 -1.20 -12.43
CA ALA A 134 -2.81 -1.15 -12.72
C ALA A 134 -2.03 -2.28 -12.03
N ALA A 135 -2.56 -2.85 -10.95
CA ALA A 135 -1.86 -3.81 -10.11
C ALA A 135 -1.67 -5.18 -10.79
N SER A 136 -0.52 -5.77 -10.57
CA SER A 136 -0.27 -7.20 -10.78
C SER A 136 -0.41 -8.01 -9.48
N HIS A 137 -0.26 -7.33 -8.33
CA HIS A 137 -0.33 -7.95 -7.00
C HIS A 137 -1.10 -7.04 -6.04
N VAL A 138 -1.70 -7.65 -5.03
CA VAL A 138 -2.44 -6.94 -3.96
C VAL A 138 -2.02 -7.48 -2.61
N VAL A 139 -1.79 -6.60 -1.64
CA VAL A 139 -1.66 -6.95 -0.23
C VAL A 139 -2.72 -6.21 0.58
N VAL A 140 -3.30 -6.91 1.56
CA VAL A 140 -4.41 -6.38 2.36
C VAL A 140 -3.98 -6.26 3.83
N PRO A 141 -3.59 -5.08 4.30
CA PRO A 141 -3.46 -4.83 5.73
C PRO A 141 -4.85 -4.70 6.37
N MET A 142 -5.06 -5.36 7.52
CA MET A 142 -6.34 -5.33 8.23
C MET A 142 -6.15 -5.38 9.75
N ASP A 143 -7.15 -4.96 10.51
CA ASP A 143 -7.21 -5.18 11.96
C ASP A 143 -8.13 -6.35 12.31
N LEU A 144 -8.09 -6.80 13.58
CA LEU A 144 -8.97 -7.86 14.11
C LEU A 144 -10.26 -7.26 14.70
N SER A 145 -10.99 -6.46 13.92
CA SER A 145 -12.30 -5.99 14.35
C SER A 145 -13.39 -7.02 14.06
N VAL A 146 -14.55 -6.88 14.72
CA VAL A 146 -15.69 -7.81 14.58
C VAL A 146 -16.16 -7.94 13.13
N TYR A 147 -16.07 -6.87 12.35
CA TYR A 147 -16.50 -6.84 10.95
C TYR A 147 -15.36 -7.10 9.94
N ALA A 148 -14.18 -7.48 10.43
CA ALA A 148 -13.00 -7.64 9.60
C ALA A 148 -13.20 -8.72 8.51
N SER A 149 -13.83 -9.85 8.86
CA SER A 149 -14.06 -10.95 7.90
C SER A 149 -15.04 -10.55 6.78
N LEU A 150 -16.13 -9.84 7.12
CA LEU A 150 -17.08 -9.36 6.12
C LEU A 150 -16.44 -8.33 5.17
N GLY A 151 -15.76 -7.35 5.73
CA GLY A 151 -15.08 -6.33 4.91
C GLY A 151 -13.97 -6.90 4.04
N LEU A 152 -13.32 -7.98 4.48
CA LEU A 152 -12.32 -8.68 3.67
C LEU A 152 -12.98 -9.41 2.50
N GLN A 153 -14.08 -10.13 2.73
CA GLN A 153 -14.80 -10.82 1.67
C GLN A 153 -15.29 -9.84 0.59
N ASP A 154 -15.93 -8.75 0.99
CA ASP A 154 -16.39 -7.69 0.07
C ASP A 154 -15.24 -7.10 -0.76
N LEU A 155 -14.07 -6.90 -0.13
CA LEU A 155 -12.88 -6.41 -0.81
C LEU A 155 -12.37 -7.42 -1.84
N LEU A 156 -12.27 -8.70 -1.50
CA LEU A 156 -11.80 -9.76 -2.41
C LEU A 156 -12.71 -9.90 -3.62
N GLU A 157 -14.03 -9.90 -3.40
CA GLU A 157 -15.02 -9.90 -4.50
C GLU A 157 -14.90 -8.65 -5.38
N THR A 158 -14.61 -7.49 -4.80
CA THR A 158 -14.40 -6.25 -5.56
C THR A 158 -13.13 -6.31 -6.41
N ILE A 159 -12.04 -6.86 -5.87
CA ILE A 159 -10.78 -7.06 -6.62
C ILE A 159 -11.03 -7.98 -7.82
N GLU A 160 -11.75 -9.08 -7.62
CA GLU A 160 -12.10 -10.01 -8.68
C GLU A 160 -12.93 -9.35 -9.78
N LYS A 161 -14.01 -8.65 -9.42
CA LYS A 161 -14.87 -7.91 -10.37
C LYS A 161 -14.10 -6.85 -11.17
N ILE A 162 -13.27 -6.05 -10.51
CA ILE A 162 -12.42 -5.06 -11.18
C ILE A 162 -11.46 -5.78 -12.14
N GLY A 163 -10.87 -6.88 -11.72
CA GLY A 163 -9.99 -7.69 -12.54
C GLY A 163 -10.66 -8.20 -13.81
N GLU A 164 -11.89 -8.71 -13.70
CA GLU A 164 -12.68 -9.16 -14.85
C GLU A 164 -12.97 -8.02 -15.83
N TYR A 165 -13.48 -6.87 -15.36
CA TYR A 165 -13.79 -5.70 -16.20
C TYR A 165 -12.56 -5.09 -16.88
N ALA A 166 -11.43 -5.07 -16.19
CA ALA A 166 -10.19 -4.49 -16.70
C ALA A 166 -9.31 -5.50 -17.48
N ASN A 167 -9.76 -6.74 -17.58
CA ASN A 167 -9.00 -7.87 -18.12
C ASN A 167 -7.61 -7.98 -17.45
N THR A 168 -7.61 -7.94 -16.12
CA THR A 168 -6.43 -8.10 -15.26
C THR A 168 -6.74 -9.18 -14.23
N LYS A 169 -5.69 -9.81 -13.67
CA LYS A 169 -5.84 -10.75 -12.56
C LYS A 169 -4.79 -10.45 -11.51
N PRO A 170 -4.99 -9.41 -10.69
CA PRO A 170 -4.02 -9.15 -9.64
C PRO A 170 -4.01 -10.31 -8.64
N GLU A 171 -2.81 -10.82 -8.35
CA GLU A 171 -2.61 -11.87 -7.37
C GLU A 171 -2.65 -11.30 -5.95
N ILE A 172 -3.42 -11.91 -5.07
CA ILE A 172 -3.44 -11.54 -3.66
C ILE A 172 -2.26 -12.21 -2.97
N VAL A 173 -1.19 -11.45 -2.76
CA VAL A 173 0.05 -11.97 -2.17
C VAL A 173 -0.06 -12.20 -0.68
N GLY A 174 -1.01 -11.56 -0.01
CA GLY A 174 -1.28 -11.85 1.38
C GLY A 174 -2.13 -10.83 2.12
N ILE A 175 -2.50 -11.24 3.34
CA ILE A 175 -3.23 -10.48 4.33
C ILE A 175 -2.31 -10.26 5.52
N VAL A 176 -2.14 -9.01 5.97
CA VAL A 176 -1.31 -8.65 7.12
C VAL A 176 -2.19 -8.11 8.23
N ILE A 177 -2.18 -8.75 9.38
CA ILE A 177 -2.92 -8.28 10.56
C ILE A 177 -2.09 -7.17 11.22
N MET A 178 -2.64 -5.96 11.26
CA MET A 178 -1.96 -4.76 11.75
C MET A 178 -2.56 -4.25 13.05
N GLY A 179 -1.72 -3.84 13.99
CA GLY A 179 -2.14 -3.10 15.17
C GLY A 179 -2.91 -3.92 16.20
N GLN A 180 -2.67 -5.21 16.33
CA GLN A 180 -3.34 -6.04 17.32
C GLN A 180 -3.11 -5.52 18.75
N LEU A 181 -4.18 -5.06 19.40
CA LEU A 181 -4.19 -4.67 20.81
C LEU A 181 -4.36 -5.92 21.68
N GLY A 182 -3.24 -6.49 22.12
CA GLY A 182 -3.22 -7.58 23.09
C GLY A 182 -4.04 -8.82 22.70
N ARG A 183 -3.96 -9.86 23.50
CA ARG A 183 -4.75 -11.10 23.32
C ARG A 183 -6.12 -10.96 24.01
N THR A 184 -7.03 -10.19 23.41
CA THR A 184 -8.45 -10.25 23.84
C THR A 184 -9.08 -11.55 23.35
N THR A 185 -10.00 -12.12 24.11
CA THR A 185 -10.73 -13.34 23.70
C THR A 185 -11.39 -13.17 22.35
N MET A 186 -12.00 -12.01 22.11
CA MET A 186 -12.64 -11.67 20.83
C MET A 186 -11.63 -11.59 19.68
N GLY A 187 -10.49 -10.93 19.88
CA GLY A 187 -9.42 -10.86 18.87
C GLY A 187 -8.88 -12.24 18.51
N GLN A 188 -8.73 -13.13 19.48
CA GLN A 188 -8.31 -14.52 19.24
C GLN A 188 -9.35 -15.30 18.42
N THR A 189 -10.63 -15.14 18.72
CA THR A 189 -11.72 -15.79 17.95
C THR A 189 -11.71 -15.32 16.50
N VAL A 190 -11.62 -14.02 16.27
CA VAL A 190 -11.55 -13.46 14.91
C VAL A 190 -10.30 -13.93 14.17
N ALA A 191 -9.14 -13.93 14.83
CA ALA A 191 -7.89 -14.39 14.22
C ALA A 191 -7.96 -15.88 13.85
N THR A 192 -8.55 -16.72 14.70
CA THR A 192 -8.75 -18.15 14.42
C THR A 192 -9.67 -18.34 13.21
N SER A 193 -10.82 -17.66 13.18
CA SER A 193 -11.76 -17.74 12.06
C SER A 193 -11.13 -17.28 10.74
N LEU A 194 -10.35 -16.20 10.75
CA LEU A 194 -9.63 -15.74 9.56
C LEU A 194 -8.59 -16.76 9.10
N LYS A 195 -7.85 -17.39 10.02
CA LYS A 195 -6.88 -18.45 9.69
C LYS A 195 -7.55 -19.68 9.09
N GLU A 196 -8.70 -20.08 9.62
CA GLU A 196 -9.50 -21.20 9.09
C GLU A 196 -10.01 -20.90 7.68
N GLN A 197 -10.44 -19.66 7.42
CA GLN A 197 -11.03 -19.27 6.14
C GLN A 197 -9.99 -18.93 5.07
N TYR A 198 -8.89 -18.27 5.42
CA TYR A 198 -7.93 -17.71 4.48
C TYR A 198 -6.53 -18.36 4.53
N GLY A 199 -6.28 -19.20 5.54
CA GLY A 199 -5.09 -20.06 5.63
C GLY A 199 -3.77 -19.34 5.32
N ASP A 200 -3.10 -19.80 4.28
CA ASP A 200 -1.78 -19.32 3.87
C ASP A 200 -1.76 -17.88 3.33
N LEU A 201 -2.93 -17.28 3.06
CA LEU A 201 -2.99 -15.87 2.70
C LEU A 201 -2.66 -14.96 3.89
N ILE A 202 -2.82 -15.43 5.13
CA ILE A 202 -2.42 -14.65 6.31
C ILE A 202 -0.92 -14.76 6.51
N ILE A 203 -0.17 -13.74 6.09
CA ILE A 203 1.29 -13.70 6.14
C ILE A 203 1.81 -13.56 7.57
N GLY A 204 1.13 -12.74 8.38
CA GLY A 204 1.57 -12.48 9.75
C GLY A 204 0.84 -11.36 10.45
N GLU A 205 1.31 -11.09 11.68
CA GLU A 205 0.71 -10.11 12.58
C GLU A 205 1.76 -9.08 13.02
N VAL A 206 1.46 -7.80 12.87
CA VAL A 206 2.21 -6.69 13.45
C VAL A 206 1.48 -6.21 14.70
N PRO A 207 2.06 -6.35 15.90
CA PRO A 207 1.41 -5.88 17.12
C PRO A 207 1.29 -4.35 17.12
N HIS A 208 0.28 -3.85 17.84
CA HIS A 208 0.19 -2.41 18.10
C HIS A 208 1.47 -1.91 18.78
N SER A 209 2.11 -0.93 18.19
CA SER A 209 3.36 -0.39 18.73
C SER A 209 3.47 1.11 18.45
N ILE A 210 3.69 1.86 19.53
CA ILE A 210 4.01 3.28 19.44
C ILE A 210 5.29 3.48 18.60
N LYS A 211 6.24 2.55 18.69
CA LYS A 211 7.50 2.60 17.92
C LYS A 211 7.30 2.59 16.40
N VAL A 212 6.29 1.88 15.91
CA VAL A 212 5.95 1.90 14.48
C VAL A 212 5.44 3.29 14.07
N ARG A 213 4.59 3.92 14.90
CA ARG A 213 4.09 5.27 14.63
C ARG A 213 5.20 6.32 14.70
N GLU A 214 6.08 6.23 15.68
CA GLU A 214 7.26 7.10 15.81
C GLU A 214 8.16 6.98 14.57
N ALA A 215 8.45 5.75 14.12
CA ALA A 215 9.26 5.50 12.95
C ALA A 215 8.68 6.18 11.69
N VAL A 216 7.39 5.96 11.44
CA VAL A 216 6.66 6.56 10.31
C VAL A 216 6.67 8.09 10.41
N ALA A 217 6.40 8.66 11.59
CA ALA A 217 6.42 10.11 11.80
C ALA A 217 7.80 10.74 11.57
N LEU A 218 8.87 9.97 11.73
CA LEU A 218 10.26 10.37 11.48
C LEU A 218 10.74 10.07 10.04
N GLY A 219 9.87 9.52 9.18
CA GLY A 219 10.26 9.09 7.84
C GLY A 219 11.32 7.98 7.82
N LYS A 220 11.37 7.14 8.87
CA LYS A 220 12.35 6.07 9.02
C LYS A 220 11.67 4.70 9.06
N PRO A 221 12.22 3.66 8.42
CA PRO A 221 11.67 2.33 8.59
C PRO A 221 11.91 1.84 10.03
N ILE A 222 10.99 1.01 10.53
CA ILE A 222 11.01 0.57 11.93
C ILE A 222 12.31 -0.17 12.30
N TRP A 223 12.93 -0.88 11.37
CA TRP A 223 14.20 -1.60 11.60
C TRP A 223 15.42 -0.68 11.69
N THR A 224 15.34 0.54 11.16
CA THR A 224 16.35 1.57 11.36
C THR A 224 16.07 2.40 12.62
N HIS A 225 14.79 2.68 12.93
CA HIS A 225 14.41 3.46 14.10
C HIS A 225 14.69 2.72 15.41
N VAL A 226 14.35 1.43 15.51
CA VAL A 226 14.59 0.60 16.70
C VAL A 226 15.20 -0.76 16.32
N PRO A 227 16.46 -0.78 15.87
CA PRO A 227 17.13 -1.99 15.44
C PRO A 227 17.16 -3.00 16.62
N GLY A 228 16.83 -4.26 16.33
CA GLY A 228 16.80 -5.33 17.33
C GLY A 228 15.50 -5.44 18.14
N HIS A 229 14.61 -4.45 18.12
CA HIS A 229 13.31 -4.56 18.78
C HIS A 229 12.44 -5.63 18.11
N LYS A 230 11.66 -6.37 18.93
CA LYS A 230 10.83 -7.49 18.45
C LYS A 230 9.89 -7.06 17.30
N VAL A 231 9.23 -5.90 17.43
CA VAL A 231 8.31 -5.39 16.38
C VAL A 231 9.04 -5.08 15.08
N ALA A 232 10.29 -4.60 15.14
CA ALA A 232 11.08 -4.32 13.93
C ALA A 232 11.42 -5.61 13.18
N LYS A 233 11.81 -6.66 13.90
CA LYS A 233 12.10 -7.98 13.31
C LYS A 233 10.84 -8.60 12.68
N GLN A 234 9.70 -8.55 13.39
CA GLN A 234 8.43 -9.06 12.89
C GLN A 234 7.98 -8.30 11.62
N PHE A 235 8.05 -6.97 11.65
CA PHE A 235 7.66 -6.17 10.51
C PHE A 235 8.56 -6.44 9.30
N ARG A 236 9.88 -6.51 9.51
CA ARG A 236 10.85 -6.82 8.46
C ARG A 236 10.57 -8.20 7.83
N SER A 237 10.33 -9.23 8.65
CA SER A 237 10.00 -10.58 8.18
C SER A 237 8.73 -10.61 7.32
N ILE A 238 7.69 -9.86 7.71
CA ILE A 238 6.45 -9.75 6.94
C ILE A 238 6.70 -9.08 5.58
N VAL A 239 7.48 -7.99 5.57
CA VAL A 239 7.85 -7.29 4.34
C VAL A 239 8.64 -8.20 3.41
N GLU A 240 9.60 -8.95 3.94
CA GLU A 240 10.40 -9.92 3.17
C GLU A 240 9.56 -11.06 2.60
N GLU A 241 8.57 -11.55 3.36
CA GLU A 241 7.62 -12.57 2.88
C GLU A 241 6.76 -12.03 1.74
N ILE A 242 6.23 -10.80 1.84
CA ILE A 242 5.47 -10.16 0.74
C ILE A 242 6.33 -10.06 -0.51
N ILE A 243 7.56 -9.57 -0.37
CA ILE A 243 8.50 -9.43 -1.50
C ILE A 243 8.82 -10.82 -2.10
N GLY A 244 9.00 -11.82 -1.25
CA GLY A 244 9.23 -13.20 -1.67
C GLY A 244 8.09 -13.77 -2.52
N ARG A 245 6.84 -13.52 -2.12
CA ARG A 245 5.64 -13.97 -2.84
C ARG A 245 5.40 -13.24 -4.17
N MET A 246 6.00 -12.06 -4.32
CA MET A 246 5.95 -11.35 -5.60
C MET A 246 7.01 -11.82 -6.60
N LYS A 247 7.99 -12.65 -6.22
CA LYS A 247 9.06 -13.12 -7.13
C LYS A 247 8.54 -14.20 -8.05
#